data_c63ea5a72bf4d5ab9020dd6b9dbb8613
#
_entry.id   c63ea5a72bf4d5ab9020dd6b9dbb8613
#
_cell.length_a   1.000
_cell.length_b   1.000
_cell.length_c   1.000
_cell.angle_alpha   90.00
_cell.angle_beta   90.00
_cell.angle_gamma   90.00
#
_symmetry.space_group_name_H-M   'P 1'
#
loop_
_entity.id
_entity.type
_entity.pdbx_description
1 polymer ?
#
loop_
_entity_poly.entity_id
_entity_poly.type
_entity_poly.pdbx_seq_one_letter_code
_entity_poly.pdbx_strand_id
1 'polypeptide(L)'
;AESLGVEIFPGFPASEILYNEDGSVKGVATQDMGIDKEGKQKDSFEPGIELLGKVTVFAEGCRGHLGKQLIDKFNLSKDKDPQQYGIGFKEIWEIEDKNHEEGMVMHTAGWPLDNSTYGGSFMYHAENKQIFLGYVIGLDYKNPYLSPFDEFQRFKTHPSIRKIIEGGKRISYGARALIEGGLQSLPKMYMPGALLVGCDAGTLNMPKIKGSHTAMKSGMI
;
A
#
# COMPACT_ATOMS: atom_id res chain seq x y z
N ALA A 1 11.97 -6.05 15.06
CA ALA A 1 10.81 -5.98 15.97
C ALA A 1 10.92 -7.06 17.05
N GLU A 2 11.04 -8.34 16.72
CA GLU A 2 11.14 -9.47 17.67
C GLU A 2 12.26 -9.29 18.69
N SER A 3 13.43 -8.79 18.28
CA SER A 3 14.55 -8.48 19.19
C SER A 3 14.20 -7.43 20.27
N LEU A 4 13.10 -6.73 20.11
CA LEU A 4 12.55 -5.75 21.06
C LEU A 4 11.31 -6.26 21.79
N GLY A 5 11.03 -7.57 21.73
CA GLY A 5 9.91 -8.19 22.42
C GLY A 5 8.56 -8.08 21.71
N VAL A 6 8.55 -7.75 20.42
CA VAL A 6 7.32 -7.75 19.61
C VAL A 6 7.03 -9.18 19.16
N GLU A 7 5.84 -9.67 19.48
CA GLU A 7 5.36 -10.95 18.99
C GLU A 7 4.75 -10.78 17.57
N ILE A 8 5.10 -11.69 16.67
CA ILE A 8 4.65 -11.66 15.28
C ILE A 8 3.91 -12.95 14.95
N PHE A 9 2.66 -12.83 14.54
CA PHE A 9 1.77 -13.95 14.23
C PHE A 9 1.40 -13.93 12.74
N PRO A 10 2.22 -14.47 11.84
CA PRO A 10 1.90 -14.56 10.42
C PRO A 10 0.77 -15.56 10.18
N GLY A 11 -0.13 -15.22 9.23
CA GLY A 11 -1.25 -16.11 8.87
C GLY A 11 -2.51 -15.93 9.71
N PHE A 12 -2.55 -14.96 10.64
CA PHE A 12 -3.73 -14.66 11.46
C PHE A 12 -4.37 -13.34 10.99
N PRO A 13 -5.29 -13.37 10.01
CA PRO A 13 -5.95 -12.17 9.53
C PRO A 13 -6.98 -11.68 10.55
N ALA A 14 -6.90 -10.40 10.92
CA ALA A 14 -7.95 -9.75 11.69
C ALA A 14 -9.20 -9.59 10.80
N SER A 15 -10.36 -10.01 11.27
CA SER A 15 -11.62 -10.02 10.53
C SER A 15 -12.70 -9.13 11.13
N GLU A 16 -12.64 -8.89 12.43
CA GLU A 16 -13.66 -8.15 13.16
C GLU A 16 -13.03 -7.23 14.22
N ILE A 17 -13.67 -6.09 14.45
CA ILE A 17 -13.29 -5.15 15.49
C ILE A 17 -14.15 -5.40 16.72
N LEU A 18 -13.52 -5.56 17.85
CA LEU A 18 -14.18 -5.78 19.13
C LEU A 18 -14.32 -4.45 19.89
N TYR A 19 -15.48 -4.24 20.50
CA TYR A 19 -15.80 -3.01 21.22
C TYR A 19 -16.15 -3.28 22.68
N ASN A 20 -15.84 -2.35 23.55
CA ASN A 20 -16.36 -2.27 24.91
C ASN A 20 -17.80 -1.76 24.92
N GLU A 21 -18.48 -1.85 26.05
CA GLU A 21 -19.86 -1.36 26.24
C GLU A 21 -19.99 0.15 25.98
N ASP A 22 -18.95 0.92 26.23
CA ASP A 22 -18.89 2.37 25.96
C ASP A 22 -18.62 2.70 24.48
N GLY A 23 -18.48 1.68 23.62
CA GLY A 23 -18.19 1.81 22.20
C GLY A 23 -16.73 2.03 21.85
N SER A 24 -15.81 2.08 22.81
CA SER A 24 -14.38 2.12 22.54
C SER A 24 -13.87 0.80 21.98
N VAL A 25 -12.81 0.83 21.17
CA VAL A 25 -12.17 -0.39 20.64
C VAL A 25 -11.44 -1.12 21.77
N LYS A 26 -11.68 -2.42 21.91
CA LYS A 26 -10.97 -3.27 22.88
C LYS A 26 -10.00 -4.26 22.25
N GLY A 27 -10.05 -4.44 20.92
CA GLY A 27 -9.21 -5.39 20.22
C GLY A 27 -9.78 -5.79 18.87
N VAL A 28 -9.31 -6.93 18.37
CA VAL A 28 -9.80 -7.54 17.12
C VAL A 28 -10.01 -9.04 17.31
N ALA A 29 -10.91 -9.63 16.53
CA ALA A 29 -10.99 -11.07 16.37
C ALA A 29 -10.32 -11.49 15.05
N THR A 30 -9.63 -12.63 15.08
CA THR A 30 -9.09 -13.26 13.88
C THR A 30 -10.17 -14.07 13.18
N GLN A 31 -9.97 -14.36 11.92
CA GLN A 31 -10.89 -15.17 11.12
C GLN A 31 -10.77 -16.65 11.49
N ASP A 32 -11.90 -17.38 11.47
CA ASP A 32 -11.89 -18.83 11.47
C ASP A 32 -11.14 -19.36 10.25
N MET A 33 -10.27 -20.33 10.45
CA MET A 33 -9.49 -20.97 9.41
C MET A 33 -10.02 -22.37 9.09
N GLY A 34 -9.69 -22.91 7.91
CA GLY A 34 -10.11 -24.27 7.55
C GLY A 34 -11.61 -24.43 7.26
N ILE A 35 -12.26 -23.40 6.72
CA ILE A 35 -13.64 -23.44 6.22
C ILE A 35 -13.62 -23.64 4.71
N ASP A 36 -14.50 -24.50 4.17
CA ASP A 36 -14.66 -24.70 2.73
C ASP A 36 -15.52 -23.61 2.08
N LYS A 37 -15.73 -23.72 0.76
CA LYS A 37 -16.52 -22.76 -0.03
C LYS A 37 -18.01 -22.77 0.34
N GLU A 38 -18.50 -23.85 0.88
CA GLU A 38 -19.87 -24.05 1.34
C GLU A 38 -20.09 -23.65 2.80
N GLY A 39 -19.02 -23.14 3.49
CA GLY A 39 -19.07 -22.75 4.90
C GLY A 39 -18.93 -23.89 5.89
N LYS A 40 -18.52 -25.09 5.46
CA LYS A 40 -18.33 -26.25 6.35
C LYS A 40 -16.90 -26.32 6.86
N GLN A 41 -16.76 -26.77 8.09
CA GLN A 41 -15.46 -27.02 8.70
C GLN A 41 -14.74 -28.20 8.01
N LYS A 42 -13.47 -28.02 7.70
CA LYS A 42 -12.52 -29.06 7.24
C LYS A 42 -11.82 -29.68 8.45
N ASP A 43 -11.09 -30.77 8.22
CA ASP A 43 -10.25 -31.40 9.26
C ASP A 43 -9.19 -30.43 9.82
N SER A 44 -8.82 -29.40 9.06
CA SER A 44 -7.89 -28.33 9.46
C SER A 44 -8.60 -27.10 10.06
N PHE A 45 -9.82 -27.23 10.56
CA PHE A 45 -10.55 -26.12 11.15
C PHE A 45 -9.88 -25.65 12.45
N GLU A 46 -9.64 -24.34 12.51
CA GLU A 46 -9.18 -23.64 13.71
C GLU A 46 -10.08 -22.41 13.92
N PRO A 47 -10.72 -22.27 15.11
CA PRO A 47 -11.56 -21.10 15.38
C PRO A 47 -10.72 -19.85 15.51
N GLY A 48 -11.29 -18.73 15.11
CA GLY A 48 -10.72 -17.41 15.38
C GLY A 48 -10.57 -17.14 16.87
N ILE A 49 -9.64 -16.26 17.22
CA ILE A 49 -9.37 -15.86 18.60
C ILE A 49 -9.57 -14.36 18.77
N GLU A 50 -9.97 -13.93 19.95
CA GLU A 50 -10.01 -12.53 20.34
C GLU A 50 -8.65 -12.08 20.85
N LEU A 51 -8.10 -11.03 20.25
CA LEU A 51 -6.88 -10.37 20.67
C LEU A 51 -7.23 -9.03 21.30
N LEU A 52 -7.06 -8.94 22.61
CA LEU A 52 -7.45 -7.77 23.40
C LEU A 52 -6.21 -6.93 23.75
N GLY A 53 -6.36 -5.61 23.69
CA GLY A 53 -5.29 -4.68 24.03
C GLY A 53 -5.81 -3.38 24.64
N LYS A 54 -4.95 -2.68 25.38
CA LYS A 54 -5.27 -1.33 25.90
C LYS A 54 -5.47 -0.32 24.77
N VAL A 55 -4.74 -0.48 23.68
CA VAL A 55 -4.84 0.28 22.43
C VAL A 55 -4.60 -0.67 21.26
N THR A 56 -5.45 -0.58 20.25
CA THR A 56 -5.29 -1.32 18.99
C THR A 56 -4.81 -0.37 17.89
N VAL A 57 -3.73 -0.73 17.21
CA VAL A 57 -3.17 0.07 16.12
C VAL A 57 -3.49 -0.60 14.79
N PHE A 58 -4.24 0.10 13.93
CA PHE A 58 -4.59 -0.37 12.59
C PHE A 58 -3.58 0.15 11.58
N ALA A 59 -2.91 -0.76 10.89
CA ALA A 59 -1.84 -0.49 9.92
C ALA A 59 -2.01 -1.35 8.66
N GLU A 60 -3.26 -1.52 8.20
CA GLU A 60 -3.66 -2.42 7.13
C GLU A 60 -3.22 -1.96 5.72
N GLY A 61 -2.68 -0.75 5.62
CA GLY A 61 -2.23 -0.15 4.37
C GLY A 61 -3.36 0.52 3.59
N CYS A 62 -3.20 0.63 2.27
CA CYS A 62 -4.17 1.30 1.42
C CYS A 62 -5.52 0.57 1.46
N ARG A 63 -6.57 1.27 1.93
CA ARG A 63 -7.93 0.73 2.06
C ARG A 63 -8.04 -0.51 2.93
N GLY A 64 -7.51 -0.46 4.14
CA GLY A 64 -7.72 -1.46 5.17
C GLY A 64 -9.22 -1.74 5.37
N HIS A 65 -9.64 -3.01 5.48
CA HIS A 65 -11.06 -3.32 5.58
C HIS A 65 -11.64 -3.00 6.95
N LEU A 66 -10.85 -3.09 8.02
CA LEU A 66 -11.24 -2.68 9.38
C LEU A 66 -11.06 -1.17 9.55
N GLY A 67 -9.99 -0.58 9.02
CA GLY A 67 -9.77 0.87 9.03
C GLY A 67 -10.93 1.64 8.43
N LYS A 68 -11.53 1.17 7.34
CA LYS A 68 -12.74 1.78 6.75
C LYS A 68 -13.93 1.77 7.70
N GLN A 69 -14.17 0.66 8.41
CA GLN A 69 -15.24 0.56 9.38
C GLN A 69 -15.06 1.56 10.54
N LEU A 70 -13.81 1.74 10.99
CA LEU A 70 -13.50 2.73 12.03
C LEU A 70 -13.71 4.16 11.55
N ILE A 71 -13.25 4.47 10.34
CA ILE A 71 -13.44 5.79 9.72
C ILE A 71 -14.93 6.15 9.68
N ASP A 72 -15.77 5.23 9.24
CA ASP A 72 -17.21 5.44 9.15
C ASP A 72 -17.86 5.52 10.54
N LYS A 73 -17.60 4.54 11.41
CA LYS A 73 -18.21 4.47 12.76
C LYS A 73 -17.92 5.70 13.62
N PHE A 74 -16.69 6.17 13.59
CA PHE A 74 -16.25 7.32 14.40
C PHE A 74 -16.26 8.64 13.62
N ASN A 75 -16.77 8.64 12.37
CA ASN A 75 -16.84 9.82 11.51
C ASN A 75 -15.49 10.56 11.39
N LEU A 76 -14.40 9.80 11.22
CA LEU A 76 -13.04 10.32 11.28
C LEU A 76 -12.68 11.22 10.09
N SER A 77 -13.38 11.08 8.96
CA SER A 77 -13.19 11.90 7.75
C SER A 77 -14.10 13.14 7.71
N LYS A 78 -14.72 13.51 8.83
CA LYS A 78 -15.55 14.73 8.89
C LYS A 78 -14.73 15.96 8.49
N ASP A 79 -15.28 16.77 7.60
CA ASP A 79 -14.66 18.01 7.09
C ASP A 79 -13.30 17.77 6.37
N LYS A 80 -13.11 16.59 5.78
CA LYS A 80 -11.96 16.22 4.95
C LYS A 80 -12.36 16.07 3.49
N ASP A 81 -11.40 16.33 2.61
CA ASP A 81 -11.59 16.04 1.19
C ASP A 81 -11.67 14.51 0.95
N PRO A 82 -12.38 14.07 -0.10
CA PRO A 82 -12.40 12.65 -0.48
C PRO A 82 -10.99 12.11 -0.71
N GLN A 83 -10.75 10.87 -0.31
CA GLN A 83 -9.49 10.21 -0.53
C GLN A 83 -9.26 9.91 -2.01
N GLN A 84 -8.03 10.10 -2.47
CA GLN A 84 -7.59 9.78 -3.82
C GLN A 84 -6.71 8.53 -3.81
N TYR A 85 -6.79 7.75 -4.89
CA TYR A 85 -6.07 6.49 -5.01
C TYR A 85 -5.32 6.40 -6.33
N GLY A 86 -4.18 5.73 -6.30
CA GLY A 86 -3.43 5.33 -7.47
C GLY A 86 -3.20 3.83 -7.52
N ILE A 87 -2.77 3.34 -8.67
CA ILE A 87 -2.22 2.00 -8.84
C ILE A 87 -0.75 2.10 -9.21
N GLY A 88 0.10 1.42 -8.45
CA GLY A 88 1.52 1.33 -8.72
C GLY A 88 1.91 -0.06 -9.18
N PHE A 89 2.63 -0.14 -10.30
CA PHE A 89 3.29 -1.34 -10.78
C PHE A 89 4.77 -1.24 -10.47
N LYS A 90 5.38 -2.36 -10.12
CA LYS A 90 6.81 -2.44 -9.87
C LYS A 90 7.37 -3.71 -10.47
N GLU A 91 8.51 -3.60 -11.11
CA GLU A 91 9.30 -4.71 -11.59
C GLU A 91 10.73 -4.60 -11.05
N ILE A 92 11.35 -5.74 -10.84
CA ILE A 92 12.79 -5.85 -10.56
C ILE A 92 13.43 -6.52 -11.77
N TRP A 93 14.46 -5.85 -12.30
CA TRP A 93 15.21 -6.33 -13.45
C TRP A 93 16.68 -6.51 -13.08
N GLU A 94 17.26 -7.57 -13.56
CA GLU A 94 18.69 -7.77 -13.67
C GLU A 94 19.13 -7.28 -15.04
N ILE A 95 20.05 -6.29 -15.08
CA ILE A 95 20.46 -5.65 -16.33
C ILE A 95 21.95 -5.87 -16.61
N GLU A 96 22.36 -5.59 -17.85
CA GLU A 96 23.77 -5.67 -18.24
C GLU A 96 24.61 -4.62 -17.50
N ASP A 97 25.81 -4.99 -17.13
CA ASP A 97 26.76 -4.17 -16.38
C ASP A 97 27.01 -2.79 -16.99
N LYS A 98 27.13 -2.76 -18.33
CA LYS A 98 27.34 -1.51 -19.09
C LYS A 98 26.18 -0.50 -18.99
N ASN A 99 25.01 -0.95 -18.57
CA ASN A 99 23.79 -0.14 -18.44
C ASN A 99 23.47 0.16 -16.97
N HIS A 100 24.27 -0.36 -16.03
CA HIS A 100 24.04 -0.23 -14.60
C HIS A 100 24.93 0.88 -13.98
N GLU A 101 24.33 1.72 -13.16
CA GLU A 101 25.01 2.76 -12.40
C GLU A 101 24.44 2.74 -10.98
N GLU A 102 25.11 2.00 -10.06
CA GLU A 102 24.64 1.82 -8.70
C GLU A 102 24.40 3.16 -7.99
N GLY A 103 23.25 3.29 -7.36
CA GLY A 103 22.81 4.51 -6.66
C GLY A 103 22.14 5.54 -7.56
N MET A 104 22.08 5.32 -8.90
CA MET A 104 21.32 6.21 -9.77
C MET A 104 19.82 6.14 -9.44
N VAL A 105 19.20 7.32 -9.35
CA VAL A 105 17.76 7.51 -9.12
C VAL A 105 17.19 8.37 -10.22
N MET A 106 16.17 7.84 -10.91
CA MET A 106 15.44 8.56 -11.94
C MET A 106 13.95 8.61 -11.59
N HIS A 107 13.35 9.78 -11.68
CA HIS A 107 11.90 9.96 -11.67
C HIS A 107 11.44 10.60 -12.94
N THR A 108 10.29 10.20 -13.47
CA THR A 108 9.68 10.78 -14.66
C THR A 108 8.22 11.12 -14.42
N ALA A 109 7.69 12.06 -15.21
CA ALA A 109 6.29 12.42 -15.27
C ALA A 109 5.84 12.58 -16.72
N GLY A 110 4.54 12.52 -16.98
CA GLY A 110 3.96 12.68 -18.31
C GLY A 110 3.95 11.36 -19.10
N TRP A 111 4.54 11.38 -20.30
CA TRP A 111 4.46 10.25 -21.22
C TRP A 111 4.71 8.89 -20.56
N PRO A 112 3.92 7.83 -20.86
CA PRO A 112 2.89 7.71 -21.92
C PRO A 112 1.52 8.33 -21.57
N LEU A 113 1.33 8.83 -20.35
CA LEU A 113 0.09 9.50 -19.95
C LEU A 113 0.00 10.89 -20.59
N ASP A 114 -1.22 11.32 -20.85
CA ASP A 114 -1.52 12.69 -21.25
C ASP A 114 -1.49 13.65 -20.04
N ASN A 115 -1.65 14.95 -20.30
CA ASN A 115 -1.60 15.99 -19.26
C ASN A 115 -2.83 15.98 -18.34
N SER A 116 -3.86 15.22 -18.64
CA SER A 116 -5.10 15.11 -17.84
C SER A 116 -5.08 13.93 -16.86
N THR A 117 -4.10 13.03 -17.01
CA THR A 117 -3.98 11.83 -16.21
C THR A 117 -2.75 11.94 -15.29
N TYR A 118 -2.98 11.93 -14.00
CA TYR A 118 -1.90 11.99 -13.02
C TYR A 118 -1.11 10.68 -12.99
N GLY A 119 0.22 10.78 -12.95
CA GLY A 119 1.09 9.61 -12.83
C GLY A 119 2.55 9.91 -13.15
N GLY A 120 3.36 8.87 -13.07
CA GLY A 120 4.79 8.96 -13.32
C GLY A 120 5.53 7.68 -12.96
N SER A 121 6.84 7.71 -13.10
CA SER A 121 7.69 6.55 -12.86
C SER A 121 8.80 6.82 -11.88
N PHE A 122 9.37 5.74 -11.40
CA PHE A 122 10.67 5.72 -10.73
C PHE A 122 11.53 4.59 -11.27
N MET A 123 12.84 4.81 -11.28
CA MET A 123 13.85 3.80 -11.55
C MET A 123 15.00 4.00 -10.57
N TYR A 124 15.36 2.94 -9.87
CA TYR A 124 16.46 2.93 -8.90
C TYR A 124 17.43 1.84 -9.27
N HIS A 125 18.69 2.18 -9.46
CA HIS A 125 19.76 1.21 -9.65
C HIS A 125 20.30 0.79 -8.28
N ALA A 126 19.96 -0.42 -7.90
CA ALA A 126 20.35 -1.03 -6.63
C ALA A 126 21.62 -1.88 -6.79
N GLU A 127 22.03 -2.55 -5.73
CA GLU A 127 23.13 -3.50 -5.73
C GLU A 127 22.91 -4.67 -6.72
N ASN A 128 23.97 -5.42 -7.04
CA ASN A 128 23.92 -6.65 -7.84
C ASN A 128 23.31 -6.47 -9.25
N LYS A 129 23.56 -5.35 -9.92
CA LYS A 129 23.05 -5.04 -11.27
C LYS A 129 21.51 -5.07 -11.36
N GLN A 130 20.83 -4.87 -10.24
CA GLN A 130 19.39 -4.81 -10.19
C GLN A 130 18.88 -3.39 -10.33
N ILE A 131 17.78 -3.24 -11.05
CA ILE A 131 17.00 -2.01 -11.05
C ILE A 131 15.59 -2.28 -10.57
N PHE A 132 15.06 -1.33 -9.80
CA PHE A 132 13.66 -1.27 -9.43
C PHE A 132 12.96 -0.26 -10.31
N LEU A 133 12.13 -0.77 -11.22
CA LEU A 133 11.37 0.04 -12.15
C LEU A 133 9.90 0.05 -11.73
N GLY A 134 9.31 1.23 -11.54
CA GLY A 134 7.91 1.36 -11.17
C GLY A 134 7.20 2.45 -11.95
N TYR A 135 5.88 2.28 -12.05
CA TYR A 135 4.98 3.21 -12.71
C TYR A 135 3.70 3.36 -11.90
N VAL A 136 3.28 4.58 -11.64
CA VAL A 136 2.10 4.91 -10.85
C VAL A 136 1.12 5.71 -11.68
N ILE A 137 -0.16 5.38 -11.59
CA ILE A 137 -1.24 6.07 -12.28
C ILE A 137 -2.36 6.35 -11.26
N GLY A 138 -2.81 7.60 -11.20
CA GLY A 138 -4.00 7.99 -10.45
C GLY A 138 -5.24 7.28 -10.99
N LEU A 139 -6.08 6.74 -10.10
CA LEU A 139 -7.27 5.98 -10.49
C LEU A 139 -8.49 6.84 -10.82
N ASP A 140 -8.33 8.15 -10.83
CA ASP A 140 -9.32 9.13 -11.26
C ASP A 140 -9.25 9.50 -12.75
N TYR A 141 -8.48 8.73 -13.54
CA TYR A 141 -8.36 8.94 -14.98
C TYR A 141 -9.71 8.89 -15.70
N LYS A 142 -9.91 9.79 -16.66
CA LYS A 142 -11.19 9.98 -17.34
C LYS A 142 -11.41 9.04 -18.53
N ASN A 143 -10.34 8.53 -19.11
CA ASN A 143 -10.41 7.65 -20.27
C ASN A 143 -10.73 6.20 -19.85
N PRO A 144 -11.97 5.68 -20.10
CA PRO A 144 -12.33 4.33 -19.68
C PRO A 144 -11.57 3.22 -20.40
N TYR A 145 -10.88 3.54 -21.48
CA TYR A 145 -10.05 2.60 -22.24
C TYR A 145 -8.58 2.60 -21.80
N LEU A 146 -8.21 3.47 -20.87
CA LEU A 146 -6.84 3.46 -20.33
C LEU A 146 -6.64 2.20 -19.50
N SER A 147 -5.62 1.43 -19.84
CA SER A 147 -5.16 0.29 -19.07
C SER A 147 -3.87 0.68 -18.33
N PRO A 148 -3.88 0.83 -17.01
CA PRO A 148 -2.68 1.18 -16.25
C PRO A 148 -1.51 0.23 -16.50
N PHE A 149 -1.78 -1.07 -16.66
CA PHE A 149 -0.76 -2.06 -16.98
C PHE A 149 -0.14 -1.80 -18.37
N ASP A 150 -0.95 -1.55 -19.39
CA ASP A 150 -0.46 -1.31 -20.74
C ASP A 150 0.32 0.00 -20.83
N GLU A 151 -0.07 1.03 -20.09
CA GLU A 151 0.71 2.26 -19.99
C GLU A 151 2.08 2.02 -19.37
N PHE A 152 2.21 1.14 -18.39
CA PHE A 152 3.51 0.73 -17.88
C PHE A 152 4.32 -0.05 -18.94
N GLN A 153 3.69 -0.89 -19.77
CA GLN A 153 4.39 -1.55 -20.89
C GLN A 153 4.85 -0.53 -21.92
N ARG A 154 4.01 0.44 -22.28
CA ARG A 154 4.37 1.55 -23.19
C ARG A 154 5.53 2.37 -22.62
N PHE A 155 5.51 2.71 -21.34
CA PHE A 155 6.59 3.43 -20.68
C PHE A 155 7.96 2.76 -20.91
N LYS A 156 8.03 1.45 -20.83
CA LYS A 156 9.27 0.69 -21.06
C LYS A 156 9.78 0.76 -22.52
N THR A 157 8.93 1.15 -23.46
CA THR A 157 9.35 1.35 -24.86
C THR A 157 10.02 2.70 -25.12
N HIS A 158 9.98 3.63 -24.17
CA HIS A 158 10.66 4.92 -24.32
C HIS A 158 12.16 4.71 -24.54
N PRO A 159 12.79 5.39 -25.52
CA PRO A 159 14.19 5.13 -25.88
C PRO A 159 15.17 5.17 -24.71
N SER A 160 15.01 6.14 -23.80
CA SER A 160 15.88 6.25 -22.62
C SER A 160 15.70 5.11 -21.61
N ILE A 161 14.49 4.56 -21.47
CA ILE A 161 14.19 3.46 -20.56
C ILE A 161 14.59 2.13 -21.21
N ARG A 162 14.15 1.94 -22.48
CA ARG A 162 14.46 0.73 -23.23
C ARG A 162 15.95 0.45 -23.29
N LYS A 163 16.77 1.48 -23.53
CA LYS A 163 18.23 1.36 -23.59
C LYS A 163 18.81 0.75 -22.30
N ILE A 164 18.22 1.03 -21.14
CA ILE A 164 18.70 0.52 -19.85
C ILE A 164 18.31 -0.94 -19.67
N ILE A 165 17.06 -1.30 -19.98
CA ILE A 165 16.49 -2.62 -19.70
C ILE A 165 16.70 -3.64 -20.83
N GLU A 166 17.08 -3.21 -22.04
CA GLU A 166 17.30 -4.09 -23.19
C GLU A 166 18.42 -5.08 -22.92
N GLY A 167 18.17 -6.37 -23.19
CA GLY A 167 19.07 -7.46 -22.82
C GLY A 167 18.97 -7.93 -21.37
N GLY A 168 18.26 -7.19 -20.52
CA GLY A 168 18.03 -7.54 -19.13
C GLY A 168 16.93 -8.60 -18.95
N LYS A 169 16.86 -9.15 -17.74
CA LYS A 169 15.86 -10.14 -17.31
C LYS A 169 15.01 -9.60 -16.17
N ARG A 170 13.68 -9.61 -16.35
CA ARG A 170 12.77 -9.33 -15.25
C ARG A 170 12.74 -10.51 -14.28
N ILE A 171 13.10 -10.28 -13.03
CA ILE A 171 13.19 -11.31 -11.98
C ILE A 171 12.00 -11.29 -11.02
N SER A 172 11.30 -10.15 -10.89
CA SER A 172 10.11 -10.05 -10.03
C SER A 172 9.18 -8.94 -10.52
N TYR A 173 7.92 -9.01 -10.12
CA TYR A 173 6.91 -8.00 -10.41
C TYR A 173 5.80 -8.00 -9.38
N GLY A 174 5.07 -6.88 -9.30
CA GLY A 174 3.88 -6.75 -8.47
C GLY A 174 3.15 -5.45 -8.75
N ALA A 175 1.91 -5.37 -8.26
CA ALA A 175 1.11 -4.16 -8.29
C ALA A 175 0.40 -3.96 -6.95
N ARG A 176 0.21 -2.70 -6.57
CA ARG A 176 -0.51 -2.34 -5.35
C ARG A 176 -1.22 -1.00 -5.51
N ALA A 177 -2.41 -0.91 -4.91
CA ALA A 177 -3.06 0.38 -4.74
C ALA A 177 -2.29 1.26 -3.76
N LEU A 178 -2.33 2.56 -4.01
CA LEU A 178 -1.68 3.61 -3.23
C LEU A 178 -2.71 4.65 -2.81
N ILE A 179 -2.44 5.34 -1.72
CA ILE A 179 -3.19 6.51 -1.29
C ILE A 179 -2.48 7.77 -1.77
N GLU A 180 -3.22 8.72 -2.34
CA GLU A 180 -2.68 9.93 -2.96
C GLU A 180 -3.36 11.23 -2.50
N GLY A 181 -4.38 11.16 -1.64
CA GLY A 181 -5.18 12.33 -1.23
C GLY A 181 -4.44 13.39 -0.42
N GLY A 182 -3.32 13.02 0.17
CA GLY A 182 -2.49 13.98 0.92
C GLY A 182 -3.12 14.48 2.23
N LEU A 183 -2.62 15.62 2.72
CA LEU A 183 -3.03 16.17 4.01
C LEU A 183 -4.52 16.51 4.08
N GLN A 184 -5.10 16.98 2.97
CA GLN A 184 -6.51 17.40 2.89
C GLN A 184 -7.47 16.23 3.15
N SER A 185 -7.07 15.01 2.76
CA SER A 185 -7.86 13.79 2.91
C SER A 185 -7.50 12.97 4.15
N LEU A 186 -6.54 13.45 4.96
CA LEU A 186 -6.08 12.74 6.14
C LEU A 186 -7.17 12.75 7.22
N PRO A 187 -7.72 11.58 7.63
CA PRO A 187 -8.73 11.52 8.68
C PRO A 187 -8.15 11.86 10.05
N LYS A 188 -9.00 12.03 11.03
CA LYS A 188 -8.58 11.98 12.43
C LYS A 188 -8.01 10.59 12.72
N MET A 189 -6.75 10.52 13.12
CA MET A 189 -6.01 9.26 13.20
C MET A 189 -6.20 8.51 14.53
N TYR A 190 -7.01 9.01 15.42
CA TYR A 190 -7.24 8.40 16.73
C TYR A 190 -8.72 8.41 17.12
N MET A 191 -9.11 7.41 17.87
CA MET A 191 -10.45 7.22 18.45
C MET A 191 -10.31 6.50 19.81
N PRO A 192 -11.38 6.40 20.59
CA PRO A 192 -11.31 5.67 21.85
C PRO A 192 -10.83 4.22 21.66
N GLY A 193 -9.70 3.88 22.27
CA GLY A 193 -9.10 2.55 22.25
C GLY A 193 -8.32 2.19 20.99
N ALA A 194 -8.21 3.08 19.97
CA ALA A 194 -7.52 2.72 18.72
C ALA A 194 -6.86 3.90 18.00
N LEU A 195 -5.92 3.55 17.10
CA LEU A 195 -5.18 4.45 16.21
C LEU A 195 -5.16 3.90 14.79
N LEU A 196 -5.20 4.81 13.80
CA LEU A 196 -4.87 4.53 12.39
C LEU A 196 -3.46 5.05 12.10
N VAL A 197 -2.61 4.26 11.47
CA VAL A 197 -1.23 4.66 11.13
C VAL A 197 -0.88 4.32 9.68
N GLY A 198 0.13 4.99 9.16
CA GLY A 198 0.63 4.75 7.80
C GLY A 198 -0.41 4.97 6.72
N CYS A 199 -0.39 4.11 5.69
CA CYS A 199 -1.33 4.21 4.57
C CYS A 199 -2.77 3.80 4.92
N ASP A 200 -3.02 3.22 6.07
CA ASP A 200 -4.38 2.99 6.55
C ASP A 200 -5.07 4.33 6.89
N ALA A 201 -4.32 5.26 7.45
CA ALA A 201 -4.74 6.65 7.61
C ALA A 201 -4.56 7.50 6.34
N GLY A 202 -3.66 7.13 5.43
CA GLY A 202 -3.34 7.91 4.24
C GLY A 202 -2.17 8.87 4.39
N THR A 203 -1.14 8.49 5.14
CA THR A 203 0.00 9.37 5.44
C THR A 203 1.03 9.51 4.31
N LEU A 204 0.82 8.89 3.15
CA LEU A 204 1.76 8.99 2.03
C LEU A 204 1.98 10.45 1.63
N ASN A 205 3.25 10.86 1.58
CA ASN A 205 3.63 12.17 1.06
C ASN A 205 3.74 12.10 -0.46
N MET A 206 2.66 12.41 -1.15
CA MET A 206 2.53 12.29 -2.59
C MET A 206 3.57 13.14 -3.35
N PRO A 207 3.82 14.43 -3.03
CA PRO A 207 4.86 15.22 -3.70
C PRO A 207 6.26 14.62 -3.61
N LYS A 208 6.56 13.87 -2.56
CA LYS A 208 7.83 13.15 -2.40
C LYS A 208 7.79 11.73 -2.94
N ILE A 209 6.64 11.24 -3.39
CA ILE A 209 6.42 9.87 -3.88
C ILE A 209 6.82 8.81 -2.83
N LYS A 210 6.76 9.16 -1.54
CA LYS A 210 7.26 8.33 -0.45
C LYS A 210 6.27 8.27 0.72
N GLY A 211 6.04 7.06 1.22
CA GLY A 211 5.16 6.80 2.35
C GLY A 211 5.87 6.22 3.58
N SER A 212 7.04 5.59 3.40
CA SER A 212 7.71 4.87 4.49
C SER A 212 8.06 5.77 5.68
N HIS A 213 8.63 6.95 5.43
CA HIS A 213 9.02 7.88 6.50
C HIS A 213 7.82 8.45 7.25
N THR A 214 6.71 8.74 6.56
CA THR A 214 5.48 9.24 7.19
C THR A 214 4.74 8.13 7.92
N ALA A 215 4.75 6.90 7.40
CA ALA A 215 4.20 5.74 8.08
C ALA A 215 4.95 5.45 9.39
N MET A 216 6.29 5.40 9.35
CA MET A 216 7.11 5.26 10.55
C MET A 216 6.85 6.39 11.55
N LYS A 217 6.80 7.65 11.08
CA LYS A 217 6.54 8.80 11.95
C LYS A 217 5.17 8.70 12.63
N SER A 218 4.14 8.28 11.91
CA SER A 218 2.80 8.10 12.49
C SER A 218 2.71 7.01 13.56
N GLY A 219 3.60 6.01 13.51
CA GLY A 219 3.71 4.97 14.54
C GLY A 219 4.61 5.36 15.73
N MET A 220 5.31 6.48 15.66
CA MET A 220 6.20 6.97 16.72
C MET A 220 5.52 7.98 17.66
N ILE A 221 4.41 8.56 17.25
CA ILE A 221 3.65 9.58 17.98
C ILE A 221 2.58 8.90 18.84
#